data_1e737e28bdb66cf8c656f85c889e0627
#
_entry.id   1e737e28bdb66cf8c656f85c889e0627
#
_cell.length_a   1.000
_cell.length_b   1.000
_cell.length_c   1.000
_cell.angle_alpha   90.00
_cell.angle_beta   90.00
_cell.angle_gamma   90.00
#
_symmetry.space_group_name_H-M   'P 1'
#
loop_
_entity.id
_entity.type
_entity.pdbx_description
1 polymer ?
#
loop_
_entity_poly.entity_id
_entity_poly.type
_entity_poly.pdbx_seq_one_letter_code
_entity_poly.pdbx_strand_id
1 'polypeptide(L)'
;MSLKQEIETWVRALEHYDYNEYDAALRAFMTVADTSKILFNCAVIHATLGEHTQAVQCYQRAIHFDQYMAIAYFQQGVSNFLLGDFEEALANFNDTLLYLRGNRWIDYDQLGLKFKLHSCEALFNRGLCYIYLQQRSAGLQDLFYASKEKAVPDHDVIDEAIREQAE
;
A
#
# COMPACT_ATOMS: atom_id res chain seq x y z
N MET A 1 23.18 0.34 17.36
CA MET A 1 22.46 1.56 17.77
C MET A 1 21.67 1.27 19.03
N SER A 2 21.74 2.13 20.05
CA SER A 2 20.98 1.96 21.28
C SER A 2 19.49 2.28 21.05
N LEU A 3 18.62 1.79 21.94
CA LEU A 3 17.19 2.09 21.90
C LEU A 3 16.94 3.61 21.95
N LYS A 4 17.68 4.33 22.77
CA LYS A 4 17.58 5.78 22.86
C LYS A 4 17.89 6.45 21.52
N GLN A 5 18.95 6.03 20.85
CA GLN A 5 19.35 6.56 19.55
C GLN A 5 18.30 6.24 18.48
N GLU A 6 17.72 5.05 18.52
CA GLU A 6 16.65 4.65 17.60
C GLU A 6 15.42 5.54 17.76
N ILE A 7 15.00 5.79 19.01
CA ILE A 7 13.85 6.66 19.30
C ILE A 7 14.12 8.08 18.84
N GLU A 8 15.30 8.64 19.12
CA GLU A 8 15.68 9.99 18.70
C GLU A 8 15.69 10.12 17.17
N THR A 9 16.20 9.11 16.47
CA THR A 9 16.21 9.09 15.01
C THR A 9 14.80 9.00 14.45
N TRP A 10 13.94 8.20 15.07
CA TRP A 10 12.53 8.07 14.70
C TRP A 10 11.81 9.41 14.82
N VAL A 11 11.98 10.11 15.94
CA VAL A 11 11.34 11.41 16.16
C VAL A 11 11.80 12.42 15.11
N ARG A 12 13.10 12.49 14.80
CA ARG A 12 13.59 13.38 13.74
C ARG A 12 13.04 13.04 12.36
N ALA A 13 12.94 11.76 12.06
CA ALA A 13 12.38 11.32 10.78
C ALA A 13 10.91 11.74 10.63
N LEU A 14 10.12 11.63 11.70
CA LEU A 14 8.72 12.07 11.70
C LEU A 14 8.62 13.58 11.53
N GLU A 15 9.48 14.35 12.15
CA GLU A 15 9.52 15.81 11.99
C GLU A 15 9.79 16.19 10.53
N HIS A 16 10.79 15.56 9.89
CA HIS A 16 11.09 15.81 8.46
C HIS A 16 9.92 15.43 7.55
N TYR A 17 9.26 14.31 7.82
CA TYR A 17 8.11 13.86 7.03
C TYR A 17 6.95 14.85 7.15
N ASP A 18 6.65 15.32 8.36
CA ASP A 18 5.53 16.23 8.62
C ASP A 18 5.72 17.60 7.93
N TYR A 19 6.98 18.02 7.72
CA TYR A 19 7.29 19.25 6.99
C TYR A 19 7.56 19.04 5.50
N ASN A 20 7.22 17.86 4.95
CA ASN A 20 7.45 17.48 3.55
C ASN A 20 8.93 17.49 3.15
N GLU A 21 9.83 17.32 4.09
CA GLU A 21 11.26 17.18 3.85
C GLU A 21 11.61 15.72 3.55
N TYR A 22 11.10 15.19 2.41
CA TYR A 22 11.12 13.76 2.13
C TYR A 22 12.52 13.16 2.05
N ASP A 23 13.48 13.85 1.42
CA ASP A 23 14.85 13.32 1.31
C ASP A 23 15.53 13.21 2.67
N ALA A 24 15.35 14.23 3.52
CA ALA A 24 15.91 14.22 4.87
C ALA A 24 15.23 13.16 5.75
N ALA A 25 13.91 13.00 5.64
CA ALA A 25 13.16 11.97 6.34
C ALA A 25 13.62 10.58 5.93
N LEU A 26 13.82 10.34 4.62
CA LEU A 26 14.29 9.07 4.10
C LEU A 26 15.67 8.72 4.66
N ARG A 27 16.61 9.66 4.67
CA ARG A 27 17.94 9.41 5.25
C ARG A 27 17.85 9.07 6.75
N ALA A 28 17.02 9.77 7.50
CA ALA A 28 16.84 9.51 8.93
C ALA A 28 16.21 8.12 9.16
N PHE A 29 15.19 7.74 8.39
CA PHE A 29 14.57 6.41 8.49
C PHE A 29 15.54 5.30 8.11
N MET A 30 16.39 5.48 7.10
CA MET A 30 17.32 4.44 6.66
C MET A 30 18.36 4.07 7.72
N THR A 31 18.65 4.93 8.69
CA THR A 31 19.58 4.62 9.78
C THR A 31 19.01 3.64 10.80
N VAL A 32 17.66 3.46 10.84
CA VAL A 32 16.97 2.55 11.76
C VAL A 32 16.02 1.60 10.98
N ALA A 33 16.37 1.29 9.74
CA ALA A 33 15.51 0.57 8.79
C ALA A 33 15.44 -0.94 9.02
N ASP A 34 15.64 -1.41 10.25
CA ASP A 34 15.59 -2.82 10.65
C ASP A 34 14.21 -3.24 11.17
N THR A 35 13.21 -2.31 11.21
CA THR A 35 11.85 -2.63 11.62
C THR A 35 10.88 -2.48 10.44
N SER A 36 9.81 -3.26 10.46
CA SER A 36 8.80 -3.25 9.40
C SER A 36 8.15 -1.88 9.20
N LYS A 37 7.82 -1.17 10.28
CA LYS A 37 7.17 0.14 10.21
C LYS A 37 8.08 1.19 9.59
N ILE A 38 9.35 1.19 9.95
CA ILE A 38 10.33 2.15 9.44
C ILE A 38 10.58 1.89 7.95
N LEU A 39 10.74 0.64 7.58
CA LEU A 39 10.89 0.25 6.17
C LEU A 39 9.65 0.60 5.35
N PHE A 40 8.46 0.40 5.92
CA PHE A 40 7.22 0.81 5.28
C PHE A 40 7.20 2.33 5.02
N ASN A 41 7.58 3.14 6.01
CA ASN A 41 7.63 4.60 5.85
C ASN A 41 8.67 5.03 4.82
N CYS A 42 9.83 4.37 4.77
CA CYS A 42 10.82 4.60 3.71
C CYS A 42 10.23 4.31 2.33
N ALA A 43 9.50 3.22 2.20
CA ALA A 43 8.85 2.84 0.94
C ALA A 43 7.82 3.88 0.51
N VAL A 44 7.00 4.38 1.44
CA VAL A 44 5.99 5.43 1.16
C VAL A 44 6.67 6.70 0.65
N ILE A 45 7.81 7.08 1.23
CA ILE A 45 8.56 8.25 0.79
C ILE A 45 9.07 8.04 -0.64
N HIS A 46 9.68 6.89 -0.95
CA HIS A 46 10.10 6.57 -2.31
C HIS A 46 8.92 6.63 -3.29
N ALA A 47 7.79 6.05 -2.92
CA ALA A 47 6.60 6.05 -3.78
C ALA A 47 6.08 7.48 -4.02
N THR A 48 6.09 8.33 -2.98
CA THR A 48 5.69 9.74 -3.09
C THR A 48 6.60 10.51 -4.05
N LEU A 49 7.89 10.16 -4.08
CA LEU A 49 8.87 10.75 -4.99
C LEU A 49 8.82 10.12 -6.41
N GLY A 50 7.94 9.17 -6.65
CA GLY A 50 7.84 8.47 -7.93
C GLY A 50 8.89 7.37 -8.12
N GLU A 51 9.65 7.04 -7.09
CA GLU A 51 10.71 6.03 -7.11
C GLU A 51 10.12 4.65 -6.77
N HIS A 52 9.26 4.13 -7.64
CA HIS A 52 8.46 2.93 -7.36
C HIS A 52 9.29 1.65 -7.28
N THR A 53 10.42 1.55 -8.00
CA THR A 53 11.31 0.40 -7.89
C THR A 53 11.93 0.32 -6.49
N GLN A 54 12.42 1.42 -5.98
CA GLN A 54 12.96 1.52 -4.63
C GLN A 54 11.87 1.30 -3.57
N ALA A 55 10.66 1.83 -3.83
CA ALA A 55 9.51 1.61 -2.94
C ALA A 55 9.20 0.12 -2.81
N VAL A 56 9.13 -0.61 -3.91
CA VAL A 56 8.87 -2.06 -3.91
C VAL A 56 9.92 -2.80 -3.08
N GLN A 57 11.20 -2.46 -3.23
CA GLN A 57 12.28 -3.09 -2.45
C GLN A 57 12.10 -2.85 -0.95
N CYS A 58 11.74 -1.63 -0.56
CA CYS A 58 11.50 -1.31 0.85
C CYS A 58 10.24 -2.00 1.40
N TYR A 59 9.17 -2.09 0.61
CA TYR A 59 7.98 -2.85 1.01
C TYR A 59 8.29 -4.32 1.20
N GLN A 60 9.09 -4.93 0.32
CA GLN A 60 9.51 -6.32 0.44
C GLN A 60 10.30 -6.56 1.73
N ARG A 61 11.19 -5.64 2.09
CA ARG A 61 11.95 -5.72 3.34
C ARG A 61 11.03 -5.55 4.56
N ALA A 62 10.06 -4.61 4.49
CA ALA A 62 9.08 -4.43 5.56
C ALA A 62 8.27 -5.71 5.80
N ILE A 63 7.83 -6.35 4.73
CA ILE A 63 7.09 -7.62 4.77
C ILE A 63 7.95 -8.75 5.34
N HIS A 64 9.24 -8.75 5.07
CA HIS A 64 10.16 -9.75 5.64
C HIS A 64 10.16 -9.68 7.17
N PHE A 65 10.09 -8.48 7.75
CA PHE A 65 10.03 -8.28 9.20
C PHE A 65 8.64 -8.49 9.79
N ASP A 66 7.59 -8.18 9.03
CA ASP A 66 6.19 -8.40 9.43
C ASP A 66 5.37 -8.85 8.22
N GLN A 67 5.27 -10.15 8.04
CA GLN A 67 4.56 -10.76 6.91
C GLN A 67 3.03 -10.60 6.98
N TYR A 68 2.48 -10.08 8.08
CA TYR A 68 1.04 -9.91 8.27
C TYR A 68 0.57 -8.48 8.02
N MET A 69 1.46 -7.60 7.62
CA MET A 69 1.15 -6.18 7.38
C MET A 69 0.43 -6.01 6.04
N ALA A 70 -0.91 -6.13 6.04
CA ALA A 70 -1.71 -6.04 4.82
C ALA A 70 -1.46 -4.74 4.03
N ILE A 71 -1.28 -3.60 4.72
CA ILE A 71 -1.03 -2.31 4.07
C ILE A 71 0.27 -2.32 3.25
N ALA A 72 1.30 -3.05 3.69
CA ALA A 72 2.56 -3.14 2.94
C ALA A 72 2.37 -3.87 1.62
N TYR A 73 1.63 -4.97 1.61
CA TYR A 73 1.27 -5.66 0.36
C TYR A 73 0.45 -4.76 -0.56
N PHE A 74 -0.52 -4.03 0.00
CA PHE A 74 -1.37 -3.13 -0.77
C PHE A 74 -0.54 -2.05 -1.46
N GLN A 75 0.30 -1.35 -0.71
CA GLN A 75 1.12 -0.28 -1.27
C GLN A 75 2.17 -0.80 -2.25
N GLN A 76 2.73 -1.98 -1.99
CA GLN A 76 3.62 -2.66 -2.95
C GLN A 76 2.88 -2.93 -4.26
N GLY A 77 1.64 -3.41 -4.16
CA GLY A 77 0.79 -3.64 -5.32
C GLY A 77 0.55 -2.38 -6.13
N VAL A 78 0.29 -1.25 -5.46
CA VAL A 78 0.12 0.04 -6.13
C VAL A 78 1.40 0.44 -6.89
N SER A 79 2.56 0.32 -6.27
CA SER A 79 3.84 0.64 -6.93
C SER A 79 4.11 -0.28 -8.11
N ASN A 80 3.87 -1.58 -7.98
CA ASN A 80 4.02 -2.53 -9.09
C ASN A 80 3.04 -2.22 -10.23
N PHE A 81 1.81 -1.85 -9.91
CA PHE A 81 0.83 -1.44 -10.92
C PHE A 81 1.33 -0.23 -11.70
N LEU A 82 1.86 0.77 -11.01
CA LEU A 82 2.39 1.98 -11.65
C LEU A 82 3.66 1.71 -12.47
N LEU A 83 4.42 0.66 -12.12
CA LEU A 83 5.55 0.18 -12.91
C LEU A 83 5.11 -0.64 -14.13
N GLY A 84 3.82 -0.95 -14.28
CA GLY A 84 3.29 -1.79 -15.34
C GLY A 84 3.46 -3.28 -15.08
N ASP A 85 3.87 -3.68 -13.88
CA ASP A 85 4.00 -5.10 -13.50
C ASP A 85 2.70 -5.60 -12.89
N PHE A 86 1.73 -5.86 -13.75
CA PHE A 86 0.36 -6.20 -13.34
C PHE A 86 0.27 -7.59 -12.71
N GLU A 87 1.13 -8.53 -13.08
CA GLU A 87 1.15 -9.86 -12.47
C GLU A 87 1.62 -9.81 -11.03
N GLU A 88 2.71 -9.09 -10.76
CA GLU A 88 3.19 -8.89 -9.39
C GLU A 88 2.19 -8.08 -8.56
N ALA A 89 1.60 -7.03 -9.15
CA ALA A 89 0.57 -6.25 -8.49
C ALA A 89 -0.63 -7.13 -8.10
N LEU A 90 -1.07 -8.00 -9.01
CA LEU A 90 -2.16 -8.95 -8.74
C LEU A 90 -1.83 -9.84 -7.53
N ALA A 91 -0.62 -10.40 -7.49
CA ALA A 91 -0.17 -11.22 -6.37
C ALA A 91 -0.17 -10.42 -5.06
N ASN A 92 0.28 -9.17 -5.09
CA ASN A 92 0.29 -8.30 -3.92
C ASN A 92 -1.14 -8.02 -3.40
N PHE A 93 -2.09 -7.76 -4.29
CA PHE A 93 -3.48 -7.53 -3.88
C PHE A 93 -4.15 -8.80 -3.36
N ASN A 94 -3.80 -9.97 -3.90
CA ASN A 94 -4.23 -11.25 -3.35
C ASN A 94 -3.75 -11.40 -1.90
N ASP A 95 -2.50 -11.10 -1.63
CA ASP A 95 -1.95 -11.15 -0.28
C ASP A 95 -2.58 -10.11 0.64
N THR A 96 -2.88 -8.92 0.11
CA THR A 96 -3.61 -7.88 0.85
C THR A 96 -4.93 -8.43 1.39
N LEU A 97 -5.72 -9.04 0.51
CA LEU A 97 -7.02 -9.61 0.88
C LEU A 97 -6.87 -10.76 1.87
N LEU A 98 -5.85 -11.60 1.69
CA LEU A 98 -5.55 -12.69 2.62
C LEU A 98 -5.29 -12.16 4.03
N TYR A 99 -4.47 -11.12 4.17
CA TYR A 99 -4.08 -10.59 5.48
C TYR A 99 -5.08 -9.57 6.05
N LEU A 100 -6.05 -9.11 5.26
CA LEU A 100 -7.25 -8.43 5.79
C LEU A 100 -8.14 -9.39 6.58
N ARG A 101 -8.06 -10.69 6.33
CA ARG A 101 -8.76 -11.76 7.07
C ARG A 101 -10.27 -11.55 7.15
N GLY A 102 -10.88 -11.08 6.06
CA GLY A 102 -12.31 -10.83 5.99
C GLY A 102 -12.76 -9.51 6.62
N ASN A 103 -11.86 -8.73 7.18
CA ASN A 103 -12.19 -7.41 7.69
C ASN A 103 -12.46 -6.44 6.54
N ARG A 104 -13.44 -5.55 6.71
CA ARG A 104 -13.76 -4.52 5.71
C ARG A 104 -12.74 -3.39 5.70
N TRP A 105 -12.07 -3.16 6.84
CA TRP A 105 -10.99 -2.19 6.95
C TRP A 105 -10.05 -2.57 8.07
N ILE A 106 -8.84 -2.04 7.98
CA ILE A 106 -7.86 -2.01 9.08
C ILE A 106 -7.41 -0.57 9.23
N ASP A 107 -7.48 -0.04 10.44
CA ASP A 107 -7.00 1.31 10.75
C ASP A 107 -5.59 1.19 11.36
N TYR A 108 -4.58 1.54 10.57
CA TYR A 108 -3.18 1.46 10.99
C TYR A 108 -2.74 2.66 11.84
N ASP A 109 -3.60 3.65 12.05
CA ASP A 109 -3.32 4.81 12.89
C ASP A 109 -2.94 4.39 14.32
N GLN A 110 -3.57 3.33 14.82
CA GLN A 110 -3.27 2.74 16.13
C GLN A 110 -1.85 2.20 16.23
N LEU A 111 -1.21 1.90 15.10
CA LEU A 111 0.16 1.41 15.02
C LEU A 111 1.14 2.52 14.62
N GLY A 112 0.68 3.78 14.59
CA GLY A 112 1.50 4.92 14.23
C GLY A 112 1.66 5.15 12.73
N LEU A 113 0.87 4.45 11.90
CA LEU A 113 0.85 4.63 10.45
C LEU A 113 -0.44 5.36 10.06
N LYS A 114 -0.33 6.46 9.33
CA LYS A 114 -1.49 7.31 8.95
C LYS A 114 -2.25 6.72 7.75
N PHE A 115 -2.67 5.46 7.85
CA PHE A 115 -3.38 4.75 6.78
C PHE A 115 -4.57 3.99 7.33
N LYS A 116 -5.66 4.05 6.60
CA LYS A 116 -6.82 3.17 6.78
C LYS A 116 -7.02 2.41 5.48
N LEU A 117 -6.89 1.09 5.55
CA LEU A 117 -7.01 0.20 4.39
C LEU A 117 -8.42 -0.39 4.36
N HIS A 118 -9.12 -0.21 3.23
CA HIS A 118 -10.44 -0.81 3.01
C HIS A 118 -10.33 -2.01 2.05
N SER A 119 -11.09 -3.06 2.32
CA SER A 119 -11.13 -4.24 1.44
C SER A 119 -11.59 -3.88 0.03
N CYS A 120 -12.53 -2.94 -0.12
CA CYS A 120 -13.00 -2.52 -1.44
C CYS A 120 -11.88 -1.89 -2.28
N GLU A 121 -10.92 -1.22 -1.65
CA GLU A 121 -9.77 -0.65 -2.37
C GLU A 121 -8.87 -1.76 -2.92
N ALA A 122 -8.62 -2.81 -2.13
CA ALA A 122 -7.85 -3.96 -2.59
C ALA A 122 -8.57 -4.73 -3.71
N LEU A 123 -9.89 -4.92 -3.58
CA LEU A 123 -10.72 -5.54 -4.62
C LEU A 123 -10.72 -4.72 -5.90
N PHE A 124 -10.88 -3.40 -5.79
CA PHE A 124 -10.86 -2.49 -6.94
C PHE A 124 -9.52 -2.59 -7.68
N ASN A 125 -8.42 -2.49 -6.96
CA ASN A 125 -7.10 -2.53 -7.58
C ASN A 125 -6.80 -3.91 -8.18
N ARG A 126 -7.20 -4.99 -7.52
CA ARG A 126 -7.07 -6.35 -8.09
C ARG A 126 -7.91 -6.49 -9.36
N GLY A 127 -9.12 -5.96 -9.33
CA GLY A 127 -10.00 -5.95 -10.50
C GLY A 127 -9.36 -5.25 -11.70
N LEU A 128 -8.73 -4.11 -11.48
CA LEU A 128 -8.00 -3.39 -12.53
C LEU A 128 -6.83 -4.23 -13.06
N CYS A 129 -6.09 -4.92 -12.19
CA CYS A 129 -5.00 -5.82 -12.62
C CYS A 129 -5.53 -6.90 -13.55
N TYR A 130 -6.63 -7.54 -13.20
CA TYR A 130 -7.26 -8.55 -14.04
C TYR A 130 -7.64 -8.00 -15.42
N ILE A 131 -8.20 -6.79 -15.46
CA ILE A 131 -8.58 -6.14 -16.71
C ILE A 131 -7.35 -5.88 -17.59
N TYR A 132 -6.29 -5.34 -17.02
CA TYR A 132 -5.03 -5.08 -17.74
C TYR A 132 -4.36 -6.39 -18.21
N LEU A 133 -4.61 -7.51 -17.51
CA LEU A 133 -4.11 -8.83 -17.90
C LEU A 133 -5.08 -9.58 -18.85
N GLN A 134 -6.06 -8.86 -19.42
CA GLN A 134 -7.06 -9.41 -20.35
C GLN A 134 -7.98 -10.47 -19.72
N GLN A 135 -8.19 -10.40 -18.41
CA GLN A 135 -9.11 -11.27 -17.65
C GLN A 135 -10.32 -10.45 -17.20
N ARG A 136 -11.08 -9.95 -18.17
CA ARG A 136 -12.16 -9.00 -17.95
C ARG A 136 -13.24 -9.51 -17.00
N SER A 137 -13.66 -10.78 -17.14
CA SER A 137 -14.72 -11.35 -16.30
C SER A 137 -14.32 -11.37 -14.83
N ALA A 138 -13.09 -11.80 -14.52
CA ALA A 138 -12.56 -11.79 -13.16
C ALA A 138 -12.46 -10.36 -12.62
N GLY A 139 -12.01 -9.43 -13.46
CA GLY A 139 -11.92 -8.02 -13.08
C GLY A 139 -13.27 -7.40 -12.75
N LEU A 140 -14.26 -7.61 -13.60
CA LEU A 140 -15.62 -7.12 -13.35
C LEU A 140 -16.21 -7.70 -12.06
N GLN A 141 -15.97 -8.98 -11.79
CA GLN A 141 -16.43 -9.61 -10.55
C GLN A 141 -15.86 -8.90 -9.34
N ASP A 142 -14.55 -8.61 -9.32
CA ASP A 142 -13.92 -7.87 -8.25
C ASP A 142 -14.50 -6.46 -8.10
N LEU A 143 -14.74 -5.76 -9.23
CA LEU A 143 -15.34 -4.43 -9.19
C LEU A 143 -16.76 -4.45 -8.59
N PHE A 144 -17.57 -5.45 -8.92
CA PHE A 144 -18.90 -5.59 -8.33
C PHE A 144 -18.84 -5.86 -6.83
N TYR A 145 -17.94 -6.73 -6.37
CA TYR A 145 -17.76 -6.96 -4.94
C TYR A 145 -17.26 -5.70 -4.23
N ALA A 146 -16.32 -4.97 -4.84
CA ALA A 146 -15.83 -3.72 -4.29
C ALA A 146 -16.95 -2.69 -4.15
N SER A 147 -17.82 -2.59 -5.14
CA SER A 147 -18.95 -1.66 -5.15
C SER A 147 -19.90 -1.88 -3.97
N LYS A 148 -20.07 -3.12 -3.53
CA LYS A 148 -20.91 -3.47 -2.37
C LYS A 148 -20.31 -3.06 -1.04
N GLU A 149 -19.00 -2.83 -1.00
CA GLU A 149 -18.26 -2.53 0.24
C GLU A 149 -17.77 -1.08 0.31
N LYS A 150 -18.28 -0.21 -0.56
CA LYS A 150 -17.91 1.22 -0.54
C LYS A 150 -18.22 1.83 0.83
N ALA A 151 -17.29 2.61 1.36
CA ALA A 151 -17.40 3.20 2.69
C ALA A 151 -17.26 4.73 2.69
N VAL A 152 -16.62 5.30 1.67
CA VAL A 152 -16.35 6.75 1.56
C VAL A 152 -16.65 7.22 0.13
N PRO A 153 -16.92 8.53 -0.09
CA PRO A 153 -17.24 9.06 -1.42
C PRO A 153 -16.18 8.79 -2.49
N ASP A 154 -14.91 8.78 -2.10
CA ASP A 154 -13.82 8.49 -3.04
C ASP A 154 -13.92 7.09 -3.66
N HIS A 155 -14.63 6.17 -3.02
CA HIS A 155 -14.87 4.82 -3.54
C HIS A 155 -15.86 4.82 -4.72
N ASP A 156 -16.52 5.91 -5.04
CA ASP A 156 -17.44 5.98 -6.19
C ASP A 156 -16.75 5.79 -7.53
N VAL A 157 -15.43 5.95 -7.60
CA VAL A 157 -14.62 5.61 -8.79
C VAL A 157 -14.83 4.15 -9.21
N ILE A 158 -15.19 3.26 -8.28
CA ILE A 158 -15.48 1.85 -8.54
C ILE A 158 -16.65 1.72 -9.52
N ASP A 159 -17.73 2.46 -9.28
CA ASP A 159 -18.91 2.44 -10.13
C ASP A 159 -18.61 3.01 -11.52
N GLU A 160 -17.75 4.04 -11.60
CA GLU A 160 -17.29 4.58 -12.88
C GLU A 160 -16.52 3.53 -13.67
N ALA A 161 -15.62 2.79 -13.01
CA ALA A 161 -14.84 1.73 -13.65
C ALA A 161 -15.75 0.62 -14.17
N ILE A 162 -16.80 0.25 -13.44
CA ILE A 162 -17.79 -0.73 -13.87
C ILE A 162 -18.49 -0.24 -15.15
N ARG A 163 -18.93 1.01 -15.17
CA ARG A 163 -19.60 1.60 -16.34
C ARG A 163 -18.70 1.60 -17.56
N GLU A 164 -17.45 1.98 -17.41
CA GLU A 164 -16.47 2.01 -18.51
C GLU A 164 -16.25 0.61 -19.11
N GLN A 165 -16.22 -0.42 -18.28
CA GLN A 165 -16.03 -1.79 -18.76
C GLN A 165 -17.29 -2.39 -19.41
N ALA A 166 -18.46 -1.86 -19.07
CA ALA A 166 -19.73 -2.30 -19.64
C ALA A 166 -19.97 -1.76 -21.07
N GLU A 167 -19.32 -0.65 -21.42
CA GLU A 167 -19.37 -0.06 -22.76
C GLU A 167 -18.40 -0.80 -23.71
#